data_77afe138efe48cd57e5b0f945e49c9b8
#
_entry.id   77afe138efe48cd57e5b0f945e49c9b8
#
_cell.length_a   1.000
_cell.length_b   1.000
_cell.length_c   1.000
_cell.angle_alpha   90.00
_cell.angle_beta   90.00
_cell.angle_gamma   90.00
#
_symmetry.space_group_name_H-M   'P 1'
#
loop_
_entity.id
_entity.type
_entity.pdbx_description
1 polymer ?
#
loop_
_entity_poly.entity_id
_entity_poly.type
_entity_poly.pdbx_seq_one_letter_code
_entity_poly.pdbx_strand_id
1 'polypeptide(L)'
;MTSREEILARLRNNRPHSTDYVLPSLPLLGERTATRQRFEENLKALGGQVLEQQEGEIFSEAIARCFPDEKVICSAVPEFDGTLRLENITSPQQADKVDVLVVRSPFGIVETGSVFLSEKELHHRNFVAHLTQHIVVLLSEKNL
;
A
#
# COMPACT_ATOMS: atom_id res chain seq x y z
N MET A 1 -19.89 23.52 -36.01
CA MET A 1 -18.86 22.92 -35.16
C MET A 1 -19.48 22.63 -33.81
N THR A 2 -19.34 21.44 -33.30
CA THR A 2 -19.83 21.10 -31.98
C THR A 2 -18.88 21.70 -30.91
N SER A 3 -19.38 21.98 -29.71
CA SER A 3 -18.57 22.49 -28.58
C SER A 3 -17.32 21.64 -28.32
N ARG A 4 -17.41 20.34 -28.55
CA ARG A 4 -16.29 19.39 -28.43
C ARG A 4 -15.21 19.68 -29.50
N GLU A 5 -15.60 19.93 -30.75
CA GLU A 5 -14.62 20.21 -31.83
C GLU A 5 -13.88 21.52 -31.58
N GLU A 6 -14.58 22.52 -31.05
CA GLU A 6 -13.99 23.80 -30.69
C GLU A 6 -12.95 23.65 -29.55
N ILE A 7 -13.28 22.91 -28.50
CA ILE A 7 -12.35 22.61 -27.37
C ILE A 7 -11.12 21.87 -27.88
N LEU A 8 -11.30 20.83 -28.70
CA LEU A 8 -10.19 20.06 -29.25
C LEU A 8 -9.29 20.89 -30.17
N ALA A 9 -9.87 21.80 -30.95
CA ALA A 9 -9.14 22.73 -31.83
C ALA A 9 -8.29 23.70 -30.96
N ARG A 10 -8.85 24.27 -29.90
CA ARG A 10 -8.12 25.13 -28.97
C ARG A 10 -6.96 24.39 -28.28
N LEU A 11 -7.18 23.15 -27.83
CA LEU A 11 -6.12 22.32 -27.22
C LEU A 11 -4.99 22.02 -28.20
N ARG A 12 -5.29 21.73 -29.47
CA ARG A 12 -4.29 21.49 -30.51
C ARG A 12 -3.49 22.75 -30.83
N ASN A 13 -4.13 23.89 -30.91
CA ASN A 13 -3.49 25.18 -31.23
C ASN A 13 -2.64 25.72 -30.07
N ASN A 14 -3.00 25.37 -28.82
CA ASN A 14 -2.25 25.77 -27.62
C ASN A 14 -1.26 24.70 -27.15
N ARG A 15 -1.03 23.66 -27.94
CA ARG A 15 0.02 22.70 -27.62
C ARG A 15 1.37 23.40 -27.69
N PRO A 16 2.16 23.39 -26.60
CA PRO A 16 3.54 23.87 -26.69
C PRO A 16 4.28 23.08 -27.77
N HIS A 17 4.99 23.77 -28.63
CA HIS A 17 5.86 23.10 -29.59
C HIS A 17 6.81 22.21 -28.78
N SER A 18 6.96 20.96 -29.22
CA SER A 18 7.91 20.04 -28.58
C SER A 18 9.30 20.65 -28.67
N THR A 19 9.75 21.28 -27.62
CA THR A 19 11.17 21.49 -27.41
C THR A 19 11.75 20.11 -27.08
N ASP A 20 12.88 19.79 -27.66
CA ASP A 20 13.62 18.58 -27.29
C ASP A 20 13.97 18.68 -25.80
N TYR A 21 13.11 18.11 -24.95
CA TYR A 21 13.39 18.02 -23.53
C TYR A 21 14.52 17.00 -23.34
N VAL A 22 15.70 17.48 -23.13
CA VAL A 22 16.76 16.65 -22.58
C VAL A 22 16.35 16.35 -21.14
N LEU A 23 15.99 15.10 -20.85
CA LEU A 23 15.75 14.66 -19.48
C LEU A 23 17.00 14.97 -18.65
N PRO A 24 16.89 15.68 -17.54
CA PRO A 24 18.03 15.90 -16.67
C PRO A 24 18.63 14.55 -16.27
N SER A 25 19.94 14.41 -16.40
CA SER A 25 20.66 13.29 -15.84
C SER A 25 20.43 13.30 -14.33
N LEU A 26 19.61 12.38 -13.85
CA LEU A 26 19.48 12.19 -12.40
C LEU A 26 20.82 11.61 -11.93
N PRO A 27 21.49 12.25 -10.93
CA PRO A 27 22.63 11.63 -10.31
C PRO A 27 22.13 10.29 -9.74
N LEU A 28 22.77 9.19 -10.14
CA LEU A 28 22.59 7.90 -9.48
C LEU A 28 22.85 8.18 -8.00
N LEU A 29 21.79 8.13 -7.21
CA LEU A 29 21.90 8.17 -5.75
C LEU A 29 22.85 7.05 -5.41
N GLY A 30 24.04 7.39 -4.87
CA GLY A 30 25.11 6.43 -4.61
C GLY A 30 24.54 5.21 -3.86
N GLU A 31 25.18 4.05 -4.03
CA GLU A 31 24.79 2.78 -3.45
C GLU A 31 24.51 2.96 -1.94
N ARG A 32 23.24 3.13 -1.63
CA ARG A 32 22.79 3.15 -0.25
C ARG A 32 22.43 1.72 0.10
N THR A 33 23.16 1.13 1.01
CA THR A 33 22.86 -0.21 1.49
C THR A 33 21.44 -0.25 2.03
N ALA A 34 20.56 -0.99 1.38
CA ALA A 34 19.22 -1.23 1.84
C ALA A 34 19.33 -2.09 3.11
N THR A 35 18.88 -1.57 4.25
CA THR A 35 18.89 -2.29 5.52
C THR A 35 17.50 -2.27 6.11
N ARG A 36 17.11 -3.36 6.77
CA ARG A 36 15.90 -3.46 7.57
C ARG A 36 15.79 -2.30 8.57
N GLN A 37 16.87 -2.03 9.30
CA GLN A 37 16.89 -0.94 10.29
C GLN A 37 16.48 0.40 9.67
N ARG A 38 17.04 0.76 8.52
CA ARG A 38 16.73 2.01 7.84
C ARG A 38 15.28 2.05 7.35
N PHE A 39 14.76 0.93 6.86
CA PHE A 39 13.34 0.82 6.49
C PHE A 39 12.44 1.11 7.70
N GLU A 40 12.73 0.47 8.85
CA GLU A 40 11.96 0.64 10.08
C GLU A 40 12.02 2.07 10.63
N GLU A 41 13.20 2.71 10.58
CA GLU A 41 13.38 4.11 10.96
C GLU A 41 12.51 5.05 10.10
N ASN A 42 12.53 4.87 8.78
CA ASN A 42 11.73 5.66 7.85
C ASN A 42 10.24 5.36 7.97
N LEU A 43 9.84 4.10 8.16
CA LEU A 43 8.46 3.71 8.43
C LEU A 43 7.92 4.41 9.69
N LYS A 44 8.69 4.40 10.78
CA LYS A 44 8.31 5.06 12.03
C LYS A 44 8.21 6.59 11.86
N ALA A 45 9.06 7.19 11.05
CA ALA A 45 8.99 8.62 10.74
C ALA A 45 7.71 9.01 9.98
N LEU A 46 7.12 8.07 9.24
CA LEU A 46 5.80 8.21 8.57
C LEU A 46 4.62 7.88 9.49
N GLY A 47 4.86 7.52 10.76
CA GLY A 47 3.82 7.11 11.70
C GLY A 47 3.45 5.63 11.65
N GLY A 48 4.14 4.83 10.84
CA GLY A 48 3.98 3.39 10.82
C GLY A 48 4.62 2.72 12.03
N GLN A 49 4.25 1.48 12.28
CA GLN A 49 4.79 0.66 13.36
C GLN A 49 5.24 -0.69 12.84
N VAL A 50 6.25 -1.26 13.47
CA VAL A 50 6.68 -2.64 13.22
C VAL A 50 6.00 -3.53 14.26
N LEU A 51 5.28 -4.52 13.78
CA LEU A 51 4.68 -5.54 14.62
C LEU A 51 5.66 -6.67 14.79
N GLU A 52 6.18 -6.82 16.01
CA GLU A 52 7.07 -7.92 16.37
C GLU A 52 6.28 -9.06 16.98
N GLN A 53 6.49 -10.26 16.45
CA GLN A 53 5.91 -11.49 16.97
C GLN A 53 6.75 -11.96 18.15
N GLN A 54 6.11 -12.32 19.26
CA GLN A 54 6.81 -12.86 20.45
C GLN A 54 7.22 -14.32 20.21
N GLU A 55 8.18 -14.81 20.99
CA GLU A 55 8.62 -16.19 20.88
C GLU A 55 7.47 -17.17 21.18
N GLY A 56 7.17 -18.04 20.21
CA GLY A 56 6.07 -19.01 20.31
C GLY A 56 4.68 -18.44 20.02
N GLU A 57 4.54 -17.12 19.79
CA GLU A 57 3.27 -16.49 19.44
C GLU A 57 2.89 -16.80 18.00
N ILE A 58 1.66 -17.21 17.74
CA ILE A 58 1.16 -17.35 16.37
C ILE A 58 0.67 -15.98 15.87
N PHE A 59 0.62 -15.83 14.54
CA PHE A 59 0.28 -14.54 13.91
C PHE A 59 -1.08 -13.98 14.34
N SER A 60 -2.09 -14.83 14.52
CA SER A 60 -3.42 -14.41 15.00
C SER A 60 -3.39 -13.83 16.43
N GLU A 61 -2.53 -14.36 17.29
CA GLU A 61 -2.34 -13.85 18.67
C GLU A 61 -1.64 -12.49 18.64
N ALA A 62 -0.64 -12.33 17.79
CA ALA A 62 0.04 -11.05 17.59
C ALA A 62 -0.92 -9.96 17.12
N ILE A 63 -1.80 -10.27 16.16
CA ILE A 63 -2.86 -9.35 15.71
C ILE A 63 -3.81 -9.00 16.85
N ALA A 64 -4.33 -9.99 17.58
CA ALA A 64 -5.25 -9.76 18.69
C ALA A 64 -4.61 -8.94 19.83
N ARG A 65 -3.32 -9.12 20.08
CA ARG A 65 -2.56 -8.34 21.07
C ARG A 65 -2.37 -6.89 20.64
N CYS A 66 -2.12 -6.65 19.35
CA CYS A 66 -1.88 -5.29 18.83
C CYS A 66 -3.18 -4.53 18.59
N PHE A 67 -4.29 -5.22 18.36
CA PHE A 67 -5.60 -4.65 18.05
C PHE A 67 -6.69 -5.27 18.95
N PRO A 68 -6.62 -5.08 20.29
CA PRO A 68 -7.51 -5.79 21.23
C PRO A 68 -8.96 -5.36 21.14
N ASP A 69 -9.22 -4.15 20.67
CA ASP A 69 -10.58 -3.59 20.58
C ASP A 69 -11.22 -3.83 19.19
N GLU A 70 -10.44 -4.30 18.23
CA GLU A 70 -10.86 -4.48 16.84
C GLU A 70 -11.51 -5.86 16.63
N LYS A 71 -12.66 -5.87 15.96
CA LYS A 71 -13.50 -7.07 15.84
C LYS A 71 -13.53 -7.64 14.42
N VAL A 72 -13.45 -6.78 13.42
CA VAL A 72 -13.58 -7.18 12.02
C VAL A 72 -12.19 -7.12 11.36
N ILE A 73 -11.54 -8.27 11.32
CA ILE A 73 -10.22 -8.43 10.71
C ILE A 73 -10.38 -9.07 9.34
N CYS A 74 -10.14 -8.30 8.29
CA CYS A 74 -10.21 -8.75 6.91
C CYS A 74 -8.85 -9.28 6.44
N SER A 75 -8.82 -10.47 5.87
CA SER A 75 -7.59 -11.05 5.36
C SER A 75 -7.59 -11.18 3.84
N ALA A 76 -6.49 -10.74 3.23
CA ALA A 76 -6.13 -10.97 1.82
C ALA A 76 -5.03 -12.04 1.65
N VAL A 77 -4.57 -12.66 2.75
CA VAL A 77 -3.46 -13.63 2.72
C VAL A 77 -3.95 -15.04 3.04
N PRO A 78 -3.38 -16.08 2.43
CA PRO A 78 -3.87 -17.45 2.60
C PRO A 78 -3.55 -18.06 3.95
N GLU A 79 -2.48 -17.62 4.61
CA GLU A 79 -1.99 -18.16 5.88
C GLU A 79 -2.73 -17.64 7.12
N PHE A 80 -3.66 -16.72 6.92
CA PHE A 80 -4.46 -16.14 8.00
C PHE A 80 -5.87 -15.84 7.51
N ASP A 81 -6.88 -16.42 8.12
CA ASP A 81 -8.28 -16.27 7.65
C ASP A 81 -8.94 -14.97 8.15
N GLY A 82 -8.55 -14.47 9.33
CA GLY A 82 -9.25 -13.36 9.96
C GLY A 82 -10.70 -13.71 10.32
N THR A 83 -11.53 -12.69 10.51
CA THR A 83 -12.99 -12.83 10.67
C THR A 83 -13.73 -12.76 9.33
N LEU A 84 -13.06 -12.21 8.31
CA LEU A 84 -13.59 -11.98 6.97
C LEU A 84 -12.48 -12.11 5.92
N ARG A 85 -12.79 -12.73 4.79
CA ARG A 85 -11.90 -12.79 3.63
C ARG A 85 -12.14 -11.60 2.71
N LEU A 86 -11.07 -11.04 2.14
CA LEU A 86 -11.16 -9.89 1.24
C LEU A 86 -12.07 -10.16 0.03
N GLU A 87 -12.07 -11.38 -0.49
CA GLU A 87 -12.89 -11.79 -1.62
C GLU A 87 -14.40 -11.66 -1.36
N ASN A 88 -14.81 -11.66 -0.09
CA ASN A 88 -16.21 -11.57 0.32
C ASN A 88 -16.70 -10.11 0.42
N ILE A 89 -15.81 -9.13 0.33
CA ILE A 89 -16.17 -7.71 0.32
C ILE A 89 -16.53 -7.30 -1.09
N THR A 90 -17.77 -6.90 -1.32
CA THR A 90 -18.30 -6.55 -2.65
C THR A 90 -18.70 -5.08 -2.76
N SER A 91 -18.73 -4.35 -1.65
CA SER A 91 -19.14 -2.95 -1.65
C SER A 91 -18.35 -2.09 -0.65
N PRO A 92 -18.24 -0.77 -0.90
CA PRO A 92 -17.61 0.16 0.04
C PRO A 92 -18.25 0.17 1.43
N GLN A 93 -19.57 -0.02 1.52
CA GLN A 93 -20.31 -0.07 2.80
C GLN A 93 -19.95 -1.30 3.66
N GLN A 94 -19.49 -2.38 3.02
CA GLN A 94 -18.95 -3.54 3.75
C GLN A 94 -17.51 -3.26 4.19
N ALA A 95 -16.71 -2.58 3.35
CA ALA A 95 -15.33 -2.23 3.66
C ALA A 95 -15.24 -1.23 4.84
N ASP A 96 -16.17 -0.31 4.96
CA ASP A 96 -16.26 0.65 6.06
C ASP A 96 -16.39 -0.01 7.46
N LYS A 97 -16.79 -1.27 7.50
CA LYS A 97 -16.91 -2.06 8.74
C LYS A 97 -15.64 -2.85 9.08
N VAL A 98 -14.62 -2.76 8.25
CA VAL A 98 -13.35 -3.47 8.47
C VAL A 98 -12.47 -2.63 9.36
N ASP A 99 -12.10 -3.17 10.51
CA ASP A 99 -11.21 -2.50 11.46
C ASP A 99 -9.74 -2.68 11.02
N VAL A 100 -9.34 -3.90 10.68
CA VAL A 100 -7.97 -4.25 10.28
C VAL A 100 -7.97 -5.01 8.97
N LEU A 101 -7.19 -4.54 8.00
CA LEU A 101 -6.88 -5.26 6.76
C LEU A 101 -5.49 -5.90 6.87
N VAL A 102 -5.40 -7.21 6.66
CA VAL A 102 -4.13 -7.94 6.57
C VAL A 102 -3.83 -8.25 5.11
N VAL A 103 -2.70 -7.76 4.61
CA VAL A 103 -2.30 -7.88 3.20
C VAL A 103 -0.81 -8.18 3.09
N ARG A 104 -0.36 -8.77 2.00
CA ARG A 104 1.07 -8.99 1.72
C ARG A 104 1.56 -8.01 0.67
N SER A 105 2.70 -7.35 0.96
CA SER A 105 3.41 -6.54 -0.01
C SER A 105 4.46 -7.37 -0.76
N PRO A 106 4.59 -7.19 -2.08
CA PRO A 106 5.66 -7.83 -2.85
C PRO A 106 7.04 -7.24 -2.55
N PHE A 107 7.13 -5.95 -2.19
CA PHE A 107 8.38 -5.30 -1.81
C PHE A 107 8.18 -4.03 -0.97
N GLY A 108 9.23 -3.64 -0.26
CA GLY A 108 9.34 -2.38 0.46
C GLY A 108 10.37 -1.44 -0.18
N ILE A 109 10.27 -0.15 0.12
CA ILE A 109 11.18 0.90 -0.35
C ILE A 109 11.90 1.46 0.86
N VAL A 110 13.16 1.09 1.03
CA VAL A 110 13.97 1.43 2.22
C VAL A 110 14.14 2.93 2.40
N GLU A 111 14.33 3.66 1.30
CA GLU A 111 14.56 5.11 1.31
C GLU A 111 13.41 5.90 1.92
N THR A 112 12.20 5.39 1.79
CA THR A 112 10.98 6.08 2.25
C THR A 112 10.26 5.37 3.38
N GLY A 113 10.60 4.11 3.70
CA GLY A 113 9.84 3.30 4.64
C GLY A 113 8.45 2.92 4.12
N SER A 114 8.26 2.96 2.81
CA SER A 114 6.97 2.67 2.17
C SER A 114 6.89 1.23 1.71
N VAL A 115 5.67 0.72 1.56
CA VAL A 115 5.38 -0.60 0.98
C VAL A 115 4.59 -0.43 -0.30
N PHE A 116 4.80 -1.35 -1.24
CA PHE A 116 4.04 -1.35 -2.47
C PHE A 116 2.82 -2.28 -2.35
N LEU A 117 1.66 -1.77 -2.71
CA LEU A 117 0.43 -2.55 -2.86
C LEU A 117 -0.20 -2.19 -4.20
N SER A 118 -0.50 -3.19 -4.99
CA SER A 118 -1.21 -3.03 -6.25
C SER A 118 -2.63 -3.59 -6.16
N GLU A 119 -3.37 -3.41 -7.23
CA GLU A 119 -4.68 -4.01 -7.42
C GLU A 119 -4.67 -5.55 -7.26
N LYS A 120 -3.55 -6.18 -7.57
CA LYS A 120 -3.38 -7.63 -7.44
C LYS A 120 -3.38 -8.08 -5.98
N GLU A 121 -2.60 -7.42 -5.12
CA GLU A 121 -2.52 -7.73 -3.69
C GLU A 121 -3.84 -7.42 -2.98
N LEU A 122 -4.60 -6.47 -3.50
CA LEU A 122 -5.92 -6.07 -3.00
C LEU A 122 -7.09 -6.78 -3.71
N HIS A 123 -6.82 -7.81 -4.50
CA HIS A 123 -7.82 -8.61 -5.23
C HIS A 123 -8.86 -7.74 -5.96
N HIS A 124 -8.40 -6.67 -6.63
CA HIS A 124 -9.23 -5.67 -7.33
C HIS A 124 -10.22 -4.91 -6.43
N ARG A 125 -9.96 -4.85 -5.10
CA ARG A 125 -10.79 -4.17 -4.11
C ARG A 125 -10.02 -3.04 -3.41
N ASN A 126 -9.41 -2.17 -4.21
CA ASN A 126 -8.54 -1.08 -3.73
C ASN A 126 -9.23 -0.19 -2.69
N PHE A 127 -10.56 -0.04 -2.80
CA PHE A 127 -11.34 0.76 -1.86
C PHE A 127 -11.27 0.24 -0.41
N VAL A 128 -11.00 -1.05 -0.19
CA VAL A 128 -10.88 -1.59 1.17
C VAL A 128 -9.70 -0.99 1.90
N ALA A 129 -8.55 -0.85 1.23
CA ALA A 129 -7.36 -0.24 1.83
C ALA A 129 -7.53 1.25 2.19
N HIS A 130 -8.50 1.93 1.58
CA HIS A 130 -8.79 3.34 1.86
C HIS A 130 -9.87 3.55 2.93
N LEU A 131 -10.68 2.54 3.21
CA LEU A 131 -11.81 2.63 4.14
C LEU A 131 -11.53 1.94 5.49
N THR A 132 -10.60 1.01 5.55
CA THR A 132 -10.20 0.34 6.79
C THR A 132 -9.42 1.27 7.72
N GLN A 133 -9.54 1.07 9.03
CA GLN A 133 -8.85 1.91 10.02
C GLN A 133 -7.36 1.57 10.12
N HIS A 134 -7.02 0.27 10.04
CA HIS A 134 -5.65 -0.21 10.18
C HIS A 134 -5.29 -1.14 9.03
N ILE A 135 -4.05 -1.04 8.55
CA ILE A 135 -3.50 -1.96 7.57
C ILE A 135 -2.27 -2.65 8.15
N VAL A 136 -2.33 -3.95 8.26
CA VAL A 136 -1.18 -4.79 8.62
C VAL A 136 -0.58 -5.37 7.36
N VAL A 137 0.67 -5.03 7.08
CA VAL A 137 1.36 -5.47 5.88
C VAL A 137 2.40 -6.52 6.21
N LEU A 138 2.26 -7.70 5.63
CA LEU A 138 3.27 -8.74 5.67
C LEU A 138 4.34 -8.44 4.60
N LEU A 139 5.56 -8.22 5.02
CA LEU A 139 6.70 -7.95 4.16
C LEU A 139 7.85 -8.90 4.48
N SER A 140 8.38 -9.55 3.46
CA SER A 140 9.60 -10.35 3.62
C SER A 140 10.82 -9.44 3.64
N GLU A 141 11.74 -9.66 4.58
CA GLU A 141 13.00 -8.92 4.65
C GLU A 141 13.84 -9.02 3.36
N LYS A 142 13.69 -10.12 2.61
CA LYS A 142 14.35 -10.31 1.31
C LYS A 142 13.83 -9.39 0.21
N ASN A 143 12.73 -8.72 0.47
CA ASN A 143 12.03 -7.85 -0.48
C ASN A 143 12.17 -6.35 -0.10
N LEU A 144 13.17 -6.02 0.70
CA LEU A 144 13.58 -4.66 1.03
C LEU A 144 14.64 -4.15 0.06
#